data_06a4e8c031b5ad567d7c1c61241c5a88
#
_entry.id   06a4e8c031b5ad567d7c1c61241c5a88
#
_cell.length_a   1.000
_cell.length_b   1.000
_cell.length_c   1.000
_cell.angle_alpha   90.00
_cell.angle_beta   90.00
_cell.angle_gamma   90.00
#
_symmetry.space_group_name_H-M   'P 1'
#
loop_
_entity.id
_entity.type
_entity.pdbx_description
1 polymer ?
#
loop_
_entity_poly.entity_id
_entity_poly.type
_entity_poly.pdbx_seq_one_letter_code
_entity_poly.pdbx_strand_id
1 'polypeptide(L)'
;MRDHVHGIVELIFQPAEEGPPPGEEGGAKLMVKEGALRDPDVSAIFGLHVMPELETAKIGYRFEGIFAAVDRFKIDIRGKQVHAAYPWEGIDPIVASANVVCGLQTICSRIVDTRDPVVVTVAVTTGGNRKWK
;
A
#
# COMPACT_ATOMS: atom_id res chain seq x y z
N MET A 1 -25.31 -23.45 -15.23
CA MET A 1 -24.94 -22.53 -14.14
C MET A 1 -26.10 -21.64 -13.69
N ARG A 2 -26.88 -21.04 -14.57
CA ARG A 2 -28.05 -20.20 -14.18
C ARG A 2 -29.04 -20.89 -13.25
N ASP A 3 -29.26 -22.17 -13.44
CA ASP A 3 -30.25 -22.97 -12.69
C ASP A 3 -29.83 -23.26 -11.22
N HIS A 4 -28.61 -22.89 -10.83
CA HIS A 4 -28.07 -23.09 -9.49
C HIS A 4 -27.88 -21.80 -8.70
N VAL A 5 -28.15 -20.64 -9.32
CA VAL A 5 -28.04 -19.34 -8.67
C VAL A 5 -29.43 -18.81 -8.38
N HIS A 6 -29.81 -18.76 -7.10
CA HIS A 6 -31.06 -18.18 -6.66
C HIS A 6 -30.80 -16.75 -6.18
N GLY A 7 -31.43 -15.78 -6.83
CA GLY A 7 -31.29 -14.37 -6.50
C GLY A 7 -30.70 -13.55 -7.66
N ILE A 8 -30.22 -12.37 -7.32
CA ILE A 8 -29.61 -11.42 -8.25
C ILE A 8 -28.08 -11.48 -8.09
N VAL A 9 -27.39 -11.56 -9.20
CA VAL A 9 -25.92 -11.41 -9.24
C VAL A 9 -25.58 -10.10 -9.92
N GLU A 10 -24.93 -9.23 -9.22
CA GLU A 10 -24.36 -7.99 -9.72
C GLU A 10 -22.88 -8.19 -10.01
N LEU A 11 -22.43 -7.76 -11.19
CA LEU A 11 -21.03 -7.77 -11.57
C LEU A 11 -20.45 -6.38 -11.44
N ILE A 12 -19.53 -6.21 -10.51
CA ILE A 12 -18.89 -4.93 -10.20
C ILE A 12 -17.50 -4.89 -10.84
N PHE A 13 -17.30 -3.94 -11.74
CA PHE A 13 -16.00 -3.69 -12.40
C PHE A 13 -15.37 -2.45 -11.78
N GLN A 14 -14.40 -2.64 -10.91
CA GLN A 14 -13.78 -1.59 -10.14
C GLN A 14 -12.77 -0.79 -10.99
N PRO A 15 -12.98 0.52 -11.23
CA PRO A 15 -11.98 1.36 -11.86
C PRO A 15 -10.89 1.74 -10.86
N ALA A 16 -9.66 1.94 -11.33
CA ALA A 16 -8.52 2.39 -10.54
C ALA A 16 -8.32 1.57 -9.24
N GLU A 17 -8.33 0.24 -9.34
CA GLU A 17 -8.19 -0.68 -8.20
C GLU A 17 -6.88 -0.46 -7.46
N GLU A 18 -5.78 -0.23 -8.17
CA GLU A 18 -4.45 0.02 -7.59
C GLU A 18 -4.22 1.48 -7.18
N GLY A 19 -5.23 2.30 -7.32
CA GLY A 19 -5.25 3.71 -6.94
C GLY A 19 -5.47 4.66 -8.11
N PRO A 20 -6.29 5.71 -7.92
CA PRO A 20 -6.53 6.70 -8.94
C PRO A 20 -5.30 7.60 -9.17
N PRO A 21 -5.24 8.31 -10.30
CA PRO A 21 -4.25 9.35 -10.53
C PRO A 21 -4.25 10.41 -9.42
N PRO A 22 -3.13 11.11 -9.20
CA PRO A 22 -3.07 12.19 -8.20
C PRO A 22 -4.15 13.24 -8.41
N GLY A 23 -4.93 13.50 -7.36
CA GLY A 23 -6.00 14.49 -7.38
C GLY A 23 -7.37 13.96 -7.83
N GLU A 24 -7.46 12.69 -8.18
CA GLU A 24 -8.72 12.05 -8.56
C GLU A 24 -9.23 11.09 -7.45
N GLU A 25 -10.55 10.93 -7.38
CA GLU A 25 -11.18 9.88 -6.57
C GLU A 25 -11.39 8.63 -7.43
N GLY A 26 -11.28 7.44 -6.84
CA GLY A 26 -11.50 6.18 -7.55
C GLY A 26 -11.52 4.96 -6.63
N GLY A 27 -11.54 3.80 -7.27
CA GLY A 27 -11.52 2.52 -6.58
C GLY A 27 -12.82 2.19 -5.84
N ALA A 28 -12.75 1.19 -4.97
CA ALA A 28 -13.92 0.68 -4.24
C ALA A 28 -14.61 1.75 -3.40
N LYS A 29 -13.85 2.66 -2.80
CA LYS A 29 -14.42 3.72 -1.94
C LYS A 29 -15.36 4.65 -2.70
N LEU A 30 -15.00 5.04 -3.93
CA LEU A 30 -15.86 5.86 -4.79
C LEU A 30 -17.11 5.09 -5.19
N MET A 31 -16.98 3.84 -5.62
CA MET A 31 -18.11 3.00 -5.99
C MET A 31 -19.13 2.81 -4.86
N VAL A 32 -18.65 2.57 -3.64
CA VAL A 32 -19.52 2.49 -2.45
C VAL A 32 -20.22 3.82 -2.18
N LYS A 33 -19.52 4.94 -2.31
CA LYS A 33 -20.07 6.30 -2.16
C LYS A 33 -21.17 6.57 -3.20
N GLU A 34 -20.99 6.09 -4.43
CA GLU A 34 -21.93 6.21 -5.54
C GLU A 34 -23.09 5.19 -5.49
N GLY A 35 -23.08 4.29 -4.51
CA GLY A 35 -24.21 3.41 -4.23
C GLY A 35 -24.13 2.03 -4.89
N ALA A 36 -22.97 1.59 -5.35
CA ALA A 36 -22.80 0.29 -5.99
C ALA A 36 -23.24 -0.94 -5.17
N LEU A 37 -23.55 -0.77 -3.89
CA LEU A 37 -24.02 -1.84 -3.00
C LEU A 37 -25.46 -1.64 -2.51
N ARG A 38 -26.22 -0.71 -3.11
CA ARG A 38 -27.53 -0.29 -2.57
C ARG A 38 -28.73 -0.63 -3.42
N ASP A 39 -28.55 -0.74 -4.74
CA ASP A 39 -29.65 -1.04 -5.65
C ASP A 39 -29.18 -1.98 -6.79
N PRO A 40 -29.44 -3.28 -6.63
CA PRO A 40 -30.10 -3.94 -5.48
C PRO A 40 -29.21 -3.97 -4.23
N ASP A 41 -29.84 -4.03 -3.05
CA ASP A 41 -29.13 -4.22 -1.79
C ASP A 41 -28.28 -5.50 -1.83
N VAL A 42 -26.98 -5.36 -1.64
CA VAL A 42 -26.02 -6.47 -1.69
C VAL A 42 -25.92 -7.13 -0.33
N SER A 43 -26.29 -8.41 -0.26
CA SER A 43 -26.19 -9.22 0.96
C SER A 43 -24.85 -9.93 1.15
N ALA A 44 -24.11 -10.14 0.06
CA ALA A 44 -22.75 -10.72 0.09
C ALA A 44 -21.95 -10.21 -1.10
N ILE A 45 -20.64 -10.04 -0.90
CA ILE A 45 -19.70 -9.64 -1.93
C ILE A 45 -18.54 -10.62 -2.00
N PHE A 46 -18.10 -10.94 -3.21
CA PHE A 46 -16.97 -11.82 -3.48
C PHE A 46 -15.98 -11.10 -4.38
N GLY A 47 -14.69 -11.22 -4.07
CA GLY A 47 -13.60 -10.76 -4.91
C GLY A 47 -12.62 -11.90 -5.15
N LEU A 48 -12.02 -11.92 -6.34
CA LEU A 48 -10.96 -12.85 -6.69
C LEU A 48 -9.70 -12.07 -7.03
N HIS A 49 -8.60 -12.49 -6.47
CA HIS A 49 -7.27 -11.97 -6.81
C HIS A 49 -6.48 -13.04 -7.56
N VAL A 50 -5.80 -12.66 -8.63
CA VAL A 50 -4.90 -13.57 -9.36
C VAL A 50 -3.61 -13.74 -8.54
N MET A 51 -3.28 -14.99 -8.22
CA MET A 51 -2.07 -15.36 -7.49
C MET A 51 -1.23 -16.28 -8.36
N PRO A 52 -0.09 -15.83 -8.91
CA PRO A 52 0.74 -16.65 -9.81
C PRO A 52 1.34 -17.90 -9.14
N GLU A 53 1.38 -17.93 -7.82
CA GLU A 53 1.87 -19.08 -7.04
C GLU A 53 0.85 -20.23 -6.95
N LEU A 54 -0.42 -19.96 -7.28
CA LEU A 54 -1.46 -20.99 -7.31
C LEU A 54 -1.49 -21.69 -8.66
N GLU A 55 -1.59 -23.02 -8.62
CA GLU A 55 -1.81 -23.83 -9.83
C GLU A 55 -3.15 -23.47 -10.50
N THR A 56 -3.17 -23.54 -11.82
CA THR A 56 -4.37 -23.30 -12.61
C THR A 56 -5.56 -24.14 -12.12
N ALA A 57 -6.73 -23.52 -12.07
CA ALA A 57 -7.99 -24.09 -11.58
C ALA A 57 -8.04 -24.38 -10.07
N LYS A 58 -7.07 -23.89 -9.29
CA LYS A 58 -7.15 -23.89 -7.84
C LYS A 58 -7.61 -22.52 -7.31
N ILE A 59 -8.39 -22.54 -6.25
CA ILE A 59 -8.81 -21.36 -5.49
C ILE A 59 -8.27 -21.50 -4.09
N GLY A 60 -7.45 -20.53 -3.67
CA GLY A 60 -7.01 -20.39 -2.29
C GLY A 60 -8.01 -19.56 -1.49
N TYR A 61 -8.27 -19.95 -0.26
CA TYR A 61 -9.07 -19.15 0.68
C TYR A 61 -8.48 -19.22 2.09
N ARG A 62 -8.81 -18.23 2.89
CA ARG A 62 -8.41 -18.18 4.29
C ARG A 62 -9.59 -17.66 5.13
N PHE A 63 -9.76 -18.23 6.32
CA PHE A 63 -10.66 -17.65 7.31
C PHE A 63 -10.04 -16.35 7.85
N GLU A 64 -10.88 -15.37 8.13
CA GLU A 64 -10.47 -14.02 8.54
C GLU A 64 -9.73 -13.24 7.45
N GLY A 65 -8.77 -12.40 7.82
CA GLY A 65 -8.04 -11.55 6.88
C GLY A 65 -7.09 -12.33 5.96
N ILE A 66 -7.21 -12.14 4.65
CA ILE A 66 -6.31 -12.71 3.65
C ILE A 66 -5.28 -11.68 3.15
N PHE A 67 -5.68 -10.41 3.09
CA PHE A 67 -4.82 -9.29 2.68
C PHE A 67 -4.68 -8.29 3.81
N ALA A 68 -3.56 -7.57 3.82
CA ALA A 68 -3.29 -6.50 4.77
C ALA A 68 -3.93 -5.18 4.31
N ALA A 69 -4.18 -4.28 5.26
CA ALA A 69 -4.36 -2.87 4.95
C ALA A 69 -3.03 -2.24 4.51
N VAL A 70 -3.10 -1.18 3.73
CA VAL A 70 -1.92 -0.43 3.25
C VAL A 70 -2.04 1.02 3.67
N ASP A 71 -1.08 1.47 4.46
CA ASP A 71 -0.90 2.88 4.80
C ASP A 71 0.36 3.41 4.10
N ARG A 72 0.28 4.63 3.58
CA ARG A 72 1.40 5.31 2.94
C ARG A 72 1.78 6.54 3.73
N PHE A 73 3.08 6.74 3.93
CA PHE A 73 3.62 7.92 4.57
C PHE A 73 4.82 8.48 3.80
N LYS A 74 5.07 9.76 3.98
CA LYS A 74 6.21 10.46 3.42
C LYS A 74 6.98 11.16 4.54
N ILE A 75 8.29 11.02 4.54
CA ILE A 75 9.19 11.69 5.47
C ILE A 75 10.05 12.68 4.68
N ASP A 76 9.92 13.96 4.98
CA ASP A 76 10.76 15.01 4.42
C ASP A 76 11.83 15.41 5.43
N ILE A 77 13.10 15.13 5.12
CA ILE A 77 14.25 15.44 5.95
C ILE A 77 14.94 16.69 5.40
N ARG A 78 14.99 17.74 6.20
CA ARG A 78 15.62 19.01 5.84
C ARG A 78 17.02 19.10 6.43
N GLY A 79 17.98 19.35 5.56
CA GLY A 79 19.37 19.54 5.91
C GLY A 79 19.87 20.97 5.71
N LYS A 80 21.17 21.17 5.96
CA LYS A 80 21.89 22.40 5.68
C LYS A 80 23.08 22.08 4.77
N GLN A 81 23.04 22.61 3.54
CA GLN A 81 24.09 22.42 2.56
C GLN A 81 25.36 23.17 2.96
N VAL A 82 26.49 22.49 2.82
CA VAL A 82 27.85 23.05 3.04
C VAL A 82 28.82 22.48 2.03
N HIS A 83 30.05 22.96 2.03
CA HIS A 83 31.11 22.33 1.27
C HIS A 83 31.38 20.93 1.81
N ALA A 84 31.54 19.97 0.94
CA ALA A 84 31.64 18.58 1.35
C ALA A 84 32.89 18.23 2.18
N ALA A 85 33.93 19.02 2.08
CA ALA A 85 35.11 18.88 2.93
C ALA A 85 34.92 19.44 4.36
N TYR A 86 33.79 20.14 4.61
CA TYR A 86 33.44 20.72 5.92
C TYR A 86 32.09 20.24 6.43
N PRO A 87 31.86 18.91 6.53
CA PRO A 87 30.53 18.35 6.89
C PRO A 87 30.04 18.80 8.26
N TRP A 88 30.94 19.12 9.18
CA TRP A 88 30.61 19.61 10.53
C TRP A 88 29.94 20.99 10.55
N GLU A 89 29.99 21.76 9.48
CA GLU A 89 29.31 23.06 9.36
C GLU A 89 27.86 22.93 8.87
N GLY A 90 27.46 21.75 8.47
CA GLY A 90 26.18 21.45 7.86
C GLY A 90 25.30 20.49 8.64
N ILE A 91 24.24 20.07 7.97
CA ILE A 91 23.34 18.99 8.40
C ILE A 91 23.14 18.11 7.18
N ASP A 92 23.66 16.89 7.23
CA ASP A 92 23.57 15.95 6.11
C ASP A 92 22.22 15.20 6.14
N PRO A 93 21.30 15.52 5.21
CA PRO A 93 20.00 14.85 5.15
C PRO A 93 20.12 13.43 4.58
N ILE A 94 21.17 13.10 3.84
CA ILE A 94 21.37 11.77 3.24
C ILE A 94 21.73 10.77 4.34
N VAL A 95 22.69 11.11 5.19
CA VAL A 95 23.05 10.28 6.34
C VAL A 95 21.87 10.13 7.29
N ALA A 96 21.14 11.21 7.56
CA ALA A 96 19.94 11.18 8.37
C ALA A 96 18.88 10.25 7.78
N SER A 97 18.62 10.32 6.46
CA SER A 97 17.65 9.46 5.79
C SER A 97 18.05 7.98 5.84
N ALA A 98 19.33 7.68 5.68
CA ALA A 98 19.83 6.30 5.79
C ALA A 98 19.58 5.73 7.21
N ASN A 99 19.81 6.51 8.25
CA ASN A 99 19.51 6.10 9.62
C ASN A 99 18.00 5.90 9.85
N VAL A 100 17.15 6.76 9.28
CA VAL A 100 15.69 6.59 9.34
C VAL A 100 15.28 5.29 8.65
N VAL A 101 15.79 5.00 7.44
CA VAL A 101 15.52 3.75 6.74
C VAL A 101 15.89 2.54 7.58
N CYS A 102 17.10 2.51 8.15
CA CYS A 102 17.54 1.43 9.04
C CYS A 102 16.67 1.33 10.31
N GLY A 103 16.33 2.47 10.92
CA GLY A 103 15.45 2.51 12.09
C GLY A 103 14.06 1.95 11.82
N LEU A 104 13.45 2.29 10.69
CA LEU A 104 12.14 1.78 10.29
C LEU A 104 12.12 0.24 10.17
N GLN A 105 13.21 -0.38 9.74
CA GLN A 105 13.29 -1.86 9.66
C GLN A 105 13.23 -2.54 11.03
N THR A 106 13.53 -1.81 12.11
CA THR A 106 13.45 -2.39 13.46
C THR A 106 12.03 -2.47 14.00
N ILE A 107 11.06 -1.78 13.40
CA ILE A 107 9.66 -1.80 13.84
C ILE A 107 9.12 -3.24 13.86
N CYS A 108 9.24 -3.95 12.75
CA CYS A 108 8.74 -5.32 12.65
C CYS A 108 9.49 -6.29 13.57
N SER A 109 10.78 -6.05 13.82
CA SER A 109 11.62 -6.99 14.58
C SER A 109 11.68 -6.70 16.09
N ARG A 110 11.31 -5.48 16.55
CA ARG A 110 11.52 -5.05 17.92
C ARG A 110 10.31 -4.41 18.60
N ILE A 111 9.32 -3.97 17.82
CA ILE A 111 8.19 -3.18 18.36
C ILE A 111 6.88 -3.93 18.20
N VAL A 112 6.68 -4.59 17.04
CA VAL A 112 5.44 -5.31 16.74
C VAL A 112 5.45 -6.68 17.41
N ASP A 113 4.31 -7.09 17.95
CA ASP A 113 4.10 -8.46 18.44
C ASP A 113 4.26 -9.45 17.27
N THR A 114 5.01 -10.52 17.47
CA THR A 114 5.28 -11.52 16.42
C THR A 114 4.03 -12.25 15.91
N ARG A 115 2.90 -12.11 16.60
CA ARG A 115 1.60 -12.65 16.20
C ARG A 115 0.84 -11.72 15.24
N ASP A 116 1.23 -10.46 15.17
CA ASP A 116 0.62 -9.46 14.30
C ASP A 116 1.41 -9.36 12.99
N PRO A 117 0.80 -9.68 11.84
CA PRO A 117 1.49 -9.59 10.56
C PRO A 117 1.64 -8.13 10.11
N VAL A 118 2.84 -7.60 10.21
CA VAL A 118 3.18 -6.23 9.78
C VAL A 118 4.39 -6.24 8.87
N VAL A 119 4.31 -5.44 7.80
CA VAL A 119 5.42 -5.19 6.87
C VAL A 119 5.67 -3.69 6.80
N VAL A 120 6.92 -3.28 6.90
CA VAL A 120 7.36 -1.90 6.69
C VAL A 120 8.33 -1.86 5.52
N THR A 121 7.95 -1.16 4.46
CA THR A 121 8.76 -1.04 3.24
C THR A 121 9.05 0.41 2.94
N VAL A 122 10.33 0.73 2.70
CA VAL A 122 10.75 2.01 2.13
C VAL A 122 10.90 1.82 0.62
N ALA A 123 9.87 2.23 -0.13
CA ALA A 123 9.82 2.01 -1.57
C ALA A 123 10.68 3.00 -2.36
N VAL A 124 10.81 4.24 -1.88
CA VAL A 124 11.55 5.30 -2.58
C VAL A 124 12.31 6.15 -1.58
N THR A 125 13.55 6.45 -1.89
CA THR A 125 14.36 7.48 -1.21
C THR A 125 14.99 8.37 -2.26
N THR A 126 14.80 9.68 -2.13
CA THR A 126 15.40 10.69 -3.01
C THR A 126 16.08 11.77 -2.17
N GLY A 127 17.25 12.22 -2.58
CA GLY A 127 17.97 13.24 -1.82
C GLY A 127 19.09 13.89 -2.62
N GLY A 128 19.58 15.00 -2.09
CA GLY A 128 20.61 15.81 -2.72
C GLY A 128 20.05 16.74 -3.79
N ASN A 129 20.75 17.85 -4.02
CA ASN A 129 20.36 18.88 -4.97
C ASN A 129 21.43 19.18 -6.04
N ARG A 130 22.62 18.63 -5.92
CA ARG A 130 23.72 18.80 -6.88
C ARG A 130 24.53 17.52 -7.05
N LYS A 131 24.90 17.25 -8.31
CA LYS A 131 26.00 16.33 -8.61
C LYS A 131 27.34 17.04 -8.34
N TRP A 132 28.28 16.32 -7.81
CA TRP A 132 29.67 16.77 -7.77
C TRP A 132 30.17 17.08 -9.19
N LYS A 133 30.79 18.24 -9.33
CA LYS A 133 31.68 18.52 -10.47
C LYS A 133 33.12 18.32 -10.02
#